data_634bb338e2b1ae3bdbbcd303f1bbd413
#
_entry.id   634bb338e2b1ae3bdbbcd303f1bbd413
#
_cell.length_a   1.000
_cell.length_b   1.000
_cell.length_c   1.000
_cell.angle_alpha   90.00
_cell.angle_beta   90.00
_cell.angle_gamma   90.00
#
_symmetry.space_group_name_H-M   'P 1'
#
loop_
_entity.id
_entity.type
_entity.pdbx_description
1 polymer ?
#
loop_
_entity_poly.entity_id
_entity_poly.type
_entity_poly.pdbx_seq_one_letter_code
_entity_poly.pdbx_strand_id
1 'polypeptide(L)'
;MRGRILVVLVIVSMLTVSLAACGATPEAIVNTVVVEQTVPVKETVIVKETSVVKETEVVEQIVEVVVTPTAAPHPEAVIEGVEPNAEIAIWTFWLSPTFDEYIQSTIARFQEAYPGVTVNWEDHQATFQDDLRNSFAAGNAPDVINLSVGEGWVAEYATNGLLLNLDEAVPQSVKDVYFSGLWEQQLVDGENYQFPWYQGIAVELINRQIYDETGLTVEDFPKTVDGLPALCQTIKETTNTLCDIRLTVNDLLSQMVYEGDVQVMSEDGTTFTFDSPEAVEWLQMYVDMVNDETLDRTVLVAEQDRTGLDLFVSGNAAFYQTGPNLIREVRSNNPGLYGYLAVVQAPVGKSGVVGKGLMGMSVKNDTEFPNASIALAQFFTNPLSMLEFAKVVAVYPSTPASYDDPFFSTPPVAIEDSARPIAKDIISKLADIVPTIPNKADVNQYVLDAVQQALFNDVPAQEALTEAVTRANALLEQ
;
A
#
# COMPACT_ATOMS: atom_id res chain seq x y z
N MET A 1 -40.02 46.10 -24.82
CA MET A 1 -41.06 46.64 -23.93
C MET A 1 -41.03 45.80 -22.66
N ARG A 2 -40.48 46.36 -21.62
CA ARG A 2 -41.10 46.66 -20.33
C ARG A 2 -41.62 45.44 -19.62
N GLY A 3 -41.25 45.07 -18.40
CA GLY A 3 -40.60 45.73 -17.26
C GLY A 3 -40.32 44.69 -16.22
N ARG A 4 -39.27 44.72 -15.55
CA ARG A 4 -38.92 45.47 -14.31
C ARG A 4 -39.76 45.09 -13.08
N ILE A 5 -39.05 44.41 -12.15
CA ILE A 5 -38.90 44.74 -10.71
C ILE A 5 -40.08 44.38 -9.79
N LEU A 6 -39.86 43.50 -8.78
CA LEU A 6 -39.94 43.90 -7.38
C LEU A 6 -39.15 42.98 -6.44
N VAL A 7 -38.13 43.59 -5.86
CA VAL A 7 -37.50 43.19 -4.60
C VAL A 7 -38.32 43.81 -3.50
N VAL A 8 -38.70 43.05 -2.45
CA VAL A 8 -39.06 43.65 -1.17
C VAL A 8 -38.48 42.83 -0.04
N LEU A 9 -37.53 43.48 0.59
CA LEU A 9 -37.06 43.30 1.95
C LEU A 9 -38.24 43.26 2.95
N VAL A 10 -38.16 42.38 3.94
CA VAL A 10 -38.73 42.63 5.25
C VAL A 10 -37.68 42.38 6.29
N ILE A 11 -37.13 43.46 6.77
CA ILE A 11 -36.35 43.62 8.00
C ILE A 11 -37.29 44.17 9.04
N VAL A 12 -36.98 43.89 10.33
CA VAL A 12 -37.40 44.64 11.53
C VAL A 12 -38.66 44.06 12.20
N SER A 13 -38.70 43.73 13.42
CA SER A 13 -38.04 44.04 14.69
C SER A 13 -39.02 43.61 15.78
N MET A 14 -38.55 43.26 16.92
CA MET A 14 -39.07 43.60 18.26
C MET A 14 -38.27 42.79 19.29
N LEU A 15 -37.38 43.40 19.97
CA LEU A 15 -37.56 44.24 21.17
C LEU A 15 -38.10 43.48 22.38
N THR A 16 -37.16 43.13 23.24
CA THR A 16 -37.14 43.20 24.71
C THR A 16 -38.41 42.96 25.50
N VAL A 17 -38.35 41.93 26.35
CA VAL A 17 -38.84 42.06 27.75
C VAL A 17 -37.83 41.35 28.66
N SER A 18 -37.22 42.14 29.51
CA SER A 18 -36.46 41.71 30.68
C SER A 18 -37.43 41.31 31.77
N LEU A 19 -37.26 40.16 32.38
CA LEU A 19 -37.71 39.96 33.77
C LEU A 19 -36.77 38.96 34.44
N ALA A 20 -36.18 39.45 35.52
CA ALA A 20 -35.32 38.73 36.42
C ALA A 20 -36.05 37.58 37.12
N ALA A 21 -35.41 36.42 37.14
CA ALA A 21 -35.64 35.43 38.19
C ALA A 21 -34.27 34.83 38.59
N CYS A 22 -33.89 35.11 39.81
CA CYS A 22 -32.83 34.41 40.53
C CYS A 22 -33.14 32.92 40.55
N GLY A 23 -32.16 32.08 40.25
CA GLY A 23 -32.21 30.65 40.45
C GLY A 23 -30.95 29.96 40.05
N ALA A 24 -30.08 29.72 41.04
CA ALA A 24 -29.07 28.69 41.16
C ALA A 24 -28.26 28.27 39.90
N THR A 25 -27.03 28.68 39.87
CA THR A 25 -25.97 28.09 39.06
C THR A 25 -25.83 26.59 39.38
N PRO A 26 -25.89 25.67 38.41
CA PRO A 26 -25.43 24.31 38.67
C PRO A 26 -23.93 24.33 38.78
N GLU A 27 -23.39 23.90 39.94
CA GLU A 27 -21.98 23.57 40.11
C GLU A 27 -21.59 22.52 39.07
N ALA A 28 -20.62 22.85 38.25
CA ALA A 28 -19.93 21.87 37.41
C ALA A 28 -19.22 20.88 38.33
N ILE A 29 -19.71 19.66 38.37
CA ILE A 29 -19.01 18.53 39.02
C ILE A 29 -17.82 18.23 38.12
N VAL A 30 -16.67 18.80 38.46
CA VAL A 30 -15.37 18.38 37.92
C VAL A 30 -15.03 17.08 38.62
N ASN A 31 -15.33 15.96 38.01
CA ASN A 31 -14.77 14.66 38.42
C ASN A 31 -13.29 14.66 38.06
N THR A 32 -12.46 15.12 38.99
CA THR A 32 -11.02 14.93 38.92
C THR A 32 -10.74 13.47 39.26
N VAL A 33 -10.52 12.64 38.28
CA VAL A 33 -9.94 11.31 38.49
C VAL A 33 -8.47 11.54 38.76
N VAL A 34 -8.10 11.53 40.04
CA VAL A 34 -6.67 11.46 40.44
C VAL A 34 -6.22 10.03 40.18
N VAL A 35 -5.54 9.82 39.06
CA VAL A 35 -4.78 8.59 38.84
C VAL A 35 -3.47 8.77 39.61
N GLU A 36 -3.39 8.22 40.80
CA GLU A 36 -2.10 8.04 41.49
C GLU A 36 -1.29 6.98 40.74
N GLN A 37 -0.50 7.44 39.79
CA GLN A 37 0.53 6.62 39.19
C GLN A 37 1.72 6.67 40.14
N THR A 38 1.88 5.68 41.00
CA THR A 38 3.07 5.48 41.80
C THR A 38 4.23 5.10 40.89
N VAL A 39 5.04 6.09 40.55
CA VAL A 39 6.33 5.86 39.91
C VAL A 39 7.29 5.38 41.00
N PRO A 40 7.91 4.19 40.86
CA PRO A 40 8.90 3.75 41.83
C PRO A 40 10.13 4.66 41.74
N VAL A 41 10.31 5.47 42.76
CA VAL A 41 11.54 6.25 42.94
C VAL A 41 12.66 5.26 43.28
N LYS A 42 13.58 5.04 42.34
CA LYS A 42 14.81 4.32 42.60
C LYS A 42 15.73 5.22 43.44
N GLU A 43 16.30 4.61 44.47
CA GLU A 43 17.14 5.16 45.52
C GLU A 43 18.13 6.23 45.08
N THR A 44 18.17 7.32 45.91
CA THR A 44 19.21 8.33 45.84
C THR A 44 20.51 7.74 46.38
N VAL A 45 21.50 7.47 45.54
CA VAL A 45 22.83 7.07 45.96
C VAL A 45 23.63 8.33 46.29
N ILE A 46 23.86 8.56 47.60
CA ILE A 46 24.76 9.61 48.06
C ILE A 46 26.18 9.06 48.00
N VAL A 47 26.99 9.48 47.03
CA VAL A 47 28.42 9.20 46.98
C VAL A 47 29.13 10.29 47.75
N LYS A 48 29.66 9.95 48.94
CA LYS A 48 30.58 10.83 49.69
C LYS A 48 32.01 10.54 49.23
N GLU A 49 32.58 11.44 48.45
CA GLU A 49 34.00 11.43 48.14
C GLU A 49 34.74 12.29 49.17
N THR A 50 35.55 11.67 50.01
CA THR A 50 36.37 12.37 51.03
C THR A 50 37.79 12.48 50.49
N SER A 51 38.19 13.69 50.05
CA SER A 51 39.60 14.00 49.77
C SER A 51 40.26 14.62 51.00
N VAL A 52 41.31 13.93 51.52
CA VAL A 52 42.10 14.42 52.65
C VAL A 52 43.16 15.42 52.15
N VAL A 53 42.98 16.70 52.43
CA VAL A 53 44.00 17.73 52.27
C VAL A 53 44.54 18.06 53.67
N LYS A 54 45.85 18.07 53.81
CA LYS A 54 46.55 18.39 55.08
C LYS A 54 46.28 19.85 55.52
N GLU A 55 45.85 19.94 56.78
CA GLU A 55 45.64 21.11 57.58
C GLU A 55 44.47 22.03 57.29
N THR A 56 43.49 21.92 58.23
CA THR A 56 42.54 22.90 58.72
C THR A 56 41.62 23.61 57.72
N GLU A 57 40.63 22.95 57.36
CA GLU A 57 39.19 23.26 57.29
C GLU A 57 38.48 22.24 56.43
N VAL A 58 37.55 21.52 57.05
CA VAL A 58 36.67 20.64 56.28
C VAL A 58 35.57 21.52 55.69
N VAL A 59 35.75 21.92 54.41
CA VAL A 59 34.66 22.52 53.62
C VAL A 59 33.91 21.35 52.99
N GLU A 60 32.75 21.01 53.54
CA GLU A 60 31.82 20.13 52.83
C GLU A 60 31.25 20.88 51.61
N GLN A 61 31.79 20.63 50.46
CA GLN A 61 31.19 21.07 49.18
C GLN A 61 30.12 20.09 48.81
N ILE A 62 28.85 20.41 49.07
CA ILE A 62 27.71 19.65 48.54
C ILE A 62 27.63 19.98 47.06
N VAL A 63 28.08 19.04 46.22
CA VAL A 63 27.81 19.09 44.78
C VAL A 63 26.42 18.47 44.59
N GLU A 64 25.44 19.33 44.45
CA GLU A 64 24.10 18.91 44.03
C GLU A 64 24.17 18.48 42.56
N VAL A 65 24.32 17.18 42.32
CA VAL A 65 24.16 16.62 40.95
C VAL A 65 22.66 16.57 40.69
N VAL A 66 22.16 17.55 39.98
CA VAL A 66 20.80 17.53 39.45
C VAL A 66 20.79 16.44 38.36
N VAL A 67 20.41 15.22 38.73
CA VAL A 67 20.10 14.20 37.77
C VAL A 67 18.72 14.55 37.17
N THR A 68 18.72 15.17 36.02
CA THR A 68 17.48 15.33 35.23
C THR A 68 16.95 13.92 34.95
N PRO A 69 15.75 13.56 35.39
CA PRO A 69 15.21 12.27 35.04
C PRO A 69 15.15 12.18 33.53
N THR A 70 15.86 11.21 32.93
CA THR A 70 15.70 10.90 31.55
C THR A 70 14.23 10.46 31.37
N ALA A 71 13.49 11.19 30.58
CA ALA A 71 12.13 10.80 30.21
C ALA A 71 12.15 9.33 29.75
N ALA A 72 11.12 8.56 30.11
CA ALA A 72 11.00 7.20 29.58
C ALA A 72 11.05 7.26 28.05
N PRO A 73 11.78 6.34 27.40
CA PRO A 73 11.83 6.33 25.94
C PRO A 73 10.41 6.31 25.37
N HIS A 74 10.19 7.08 24.31
CA HIS A 74 8.92 7.05 23.59
C HIS A 74 8.68 5.61 23.07
N PRO A 75 7.48 5.04 23.20
CA PRO A 75 7.23 3.63 22.87
C PRO A 75 7.50 3.30 21.39
N GLU A 76 7.44 4.29 20.52
CA GLU A 76 7.77 4.13 19.09
C GLU A 76 9.24 4.42 18.75
N ALA A 77 10.04 4.88 19.70
CA ALA A 77 11.47 5.16 19.51
C ALA A 77 12.29 3.87 19.68
N VAL A 78 12.32 3.03 18.65
CA VAL A 78 12.97 1.70 18.68
C VAL A 78 14.39 1.72 18.08
N ILE A 79 14.76 2.74 17.32
CA ILE A 79 16.10 2.89 16.74
C ILE A 79 16.96 3.70 17.71
N GLU A 80 18.10 3.11 18.09
CA GLU A 80 19.07 3.75 18.99
C GLU A 80 20.14 4.51 18.21
N GLY A 81 20.80 5.46 18.89
CA GLY A 81 21.92 6.19 18.30
C GLY A 81 21.53 7.20 17.22
N VAL A 82 20.28 7.63 17.20
CA VAL A 82 19.79 8.67 16.28
C VAL A 82 20.61 9.94 16.44
N GLU A 83 21.09 10.50 15.35
CA GLU A 83 21.94 11.68 15.32
C GLU A 83 21.19 12.91 15.85
N PRO A 84 21.74 13.59 16.85
CA PRO A 84 21.09 14.78 17.41
C PRO A 84 21.10 15.93 16.39
N ASN A 85 19.98 16.62 16.27
CA ASN A 85 19.77 17.73 15.33
C ASN A 85 19.91 17.34 13.86
N ALA A 86 19.60 16.09 13.51
CA ALA A 86 19.53 15.67 12.11
C ALA A 86 18.44 16.44 11.36
N GLU A 87 18.72 16.81 10.11
CA GLU A 87 17.74 17.36 9.17
C GLU A 87 17.55 16.37 8.04
N ILE A 88 16.40 15.69 8.02
CA ILE A 88 16.11 14.59 7.10
C ILE A 88 15.13 15.04 6.03
N ALA A 89 15.46 14.83 4.78
CA ALA A 89 14.54 14.95 3.65
C ALA A 89 13.83 13.63 3.40
N ILE A 90 12.51 13.66 3.25
CA ILE A 90 11.71 12.51 2.82
C ILE A 90 10.88 12.87 1.59
N TRP A 91 10.96 12.05 0.56
CA TRP A 91 10.13 12.16 -0.63
C TRP A 91 9.12 11.03 -0.73
N THR A 92 7.87 11.42 -1.02
CA THR A 92 6.76 10.53 -1.32
C THR A 92 6.15 10.88 -2.67
N PHE A 93 5.17 10.10 -3.14
CA PHE A 93 4.46 10.40 -4.38
C PHE A 93 2.98 10.06 -4.27
N TRP A 94 2.15 10.89 -4.91
CA TRP A 94 0.70 10.78 -5.00
C TRP A 94 -0.04 10.73 -3.64
N LEU A 95 0.54 11.26 -2.57
CA LEU A 95 -0.08 11.32 -1.25
C LEU A 95 -0.74 12.66 -0.97
N SER A 96 -0.09 13.76 -1.39
CA SER A 96 -0.62 15.12 -1.24
C SER A 96 -1.67 15.43 -2.34
N PRO A 97 -2.73 16.20 -2.04
CA PRO A 97 -3.08 16.75 -0.73
C PRO A 97 -3.94 15.80 0.13
N THR A 98 -4.27 14.62 -0.37
CA THR A 98 -5.30 13.75 0.24
C THR A 98 -4.89 13.24 1.62
N PHE A 99 -3.60 12.97 1.82
CA PHE A 99 -3.09 12.34 3.04
C PHE A 99 -2.15 13.26 3.85
N ASP A 100 -2.15 14.56 3.57
CA ASP A 100 -1.29 15.54 4.25
C ASP A 100 -1.43 15.49 5.77
N GLU A 101 -2.65 15.36 6.28
CA GLU A 101 -2.92 15.30 7.72
C GLU A 101 -2.25 14.07 8.36
N TYR A 102 -2.35 12.90 7.71
CA TYR A 102 -1.71 11.67 8.18
C TYR A 102 -0.19 11.81 8.17
N ILE A 103 0.39 12.29 7.08
CA ILE A 103 1.85 12.44 6.96
C ILE A 103 2.39 13.42 7.99
N GLN A 104 1.76 14.60 8.12
CA GLN A 104 2.18 15.63 9.07
C GLN A 104 2.03 15.17 10.53
N SER A 105 0.96 14.44 10.87
CA SER A 105 0.78 13.89 12.21
C SER A 105 1.83 12.82 12.54
N THR A 106 2.19 11.98 11.57
CA THR A 106 3.24 10.97 11.73
C THR A 106 4.61 11.62 11.93
N ILE A 107 4.94 12.66 11.16
CA ILE A 107 6.16 13.44 11.32
C ILE A 107 6.20 14.11 12.71
N ALA A 108 5.10 14.70 13.14
CA ALA A 108 5.02 15.34 14.45
C ALA A 108 5.29 14.34 15.59
N ARG A 109 4.68 13.15 15.56
CA ARG A 109 4.96 12.07 16.53
C ARG A 109 6.40 11.59 16.46
N PHE A 110 6.97 11.48 15.27
CA PHE A 110 8.37 11.13 15.09
C PHE A 110 9.29 12.14 15.77
N GLN A 111 9.06 13.44 15.56
CA GLN A 111 9.86 14.51 16.19
C GLN A 111 9.67 14.60 17.71
N GLU A 112 8.53 14.14 18.22
CA GLU A 112 8.32 13.97 19.67
C GLU A 112 9.12 12.78 20.21
N ALA A 113 9.16 11.67 19.47
CA ALA A 113 9.92 10.47 19.83
C ALA A 113 11.44 10.69 19.74
N TYR A 114 11.90 11.52 18.81
CA TYR A 114 13.30 11.86 18.58
C TYR A 114 13.53 13.40 18.62
N PRO A 115 13.55 13.97 19.82
CA PRO A 115 13.67 15.44 19.98
C PRO A 115 14.96 15.99 19.35
N GLY A 116 14.82 17.03 18.55
CA GLY A 116 15.92 17.69 17.86
C GLY A 116 16.11 17.25 16.40
N VAL A 117 15.44 16.19 15.97
CA VAL A 117 15.39 15.83 14.54
C VAL A 117 14.35 16.69 13.81
N THR A 118 14.70 17.18 12.64
CA THR A 118 13.78 17.93 11.75
C THR A 118 13.53 17.11 10.49
N VAL A 119 12.27 17.05 10.05
CA VAL A 119 11.87 16.33 8.84
C VAL A 119 11.32 17.31 7.81
N ASN A 120 11.90 17.30 6.62
CA ASN A 120 11.45 18.05 5.45
C ASN A 120 10.77 17.08 4.48
N TRP A 121 9.44 17.15 4.38
CA TRP A 121 8.65 16.30 3.50
C TRP A 121 8.28 17.01 2.21
N GLU A 122 8.49 16.31 1.10
CA GLU A 122 8.03 16.70 -0.23
C GLU A 122 7.24 15.55 -0.86
N ASP A 123 6.10 15.85 -1.47
CA ASP A 123 5.31 14.89 -2.25
C ASP A 123 5.36 15.25 -3.73
N HIS A 124 5.72 14.28 -4.55
CA HIS A 124 5.82 14.42 -5.99
C HIS A 124 4.62 13.75 -6.68
N GLN A 125 4.35 14.18 -7.91
CA GLN A 125 3.26 13.63 -8.71
C GLN A 125 3.84 12.85 -9.91
N ALA A 126 3.36 13.09 -11.11
CA ALA A 126 3.74 12.36 -12.32
C ALA A 126 5.24 12.41 -12.67
N THR A 127 5.99 13.36 -12.13
CA THR A 127 7.43 13.53 -12.41
C THR A 127 8.34 12.85 -11.38
N PHE A 128 7.78 12.16 -10.38
CA PHE A 128 8.54 11.60 -9.25
C PHE A 128 9.80 10.83 -9.66
N GLN A 129 9.69 9.92 -10.62
CA GLN A 129 10.83 9.11 -11.07
C GLN A 129 11.94 9.95 -11.70
N ASP A 130 11.57 10.88 -12.57
CA ASP A 130 12.54 11.75 -13.25
C ASP A 130 13.20 12.68 -12.23
N ASP A 131 12.43 13.23 -11.30
CA ASP A 131 12.94 14.08 -10.23
C ASP A 131 13.91 13.32 -9.33
N LEU A 132 13.57 12.08 -8.97
CA LEU A 132 14.40 11.23 -8.12
C LEU A 132 15.72 10.83 -8.83
N ARG A 133 15.66 10.39 -10.09
CA ARG A 133 16.88 10.11 -10.89
C ARG A 133 17.78 11.32 -11.01
N ASN A 134 17.19 12.49 -11.30
CA ASN A 134 17.94 13.74 -11.41
C ASN A 134 18.58 14.13 -10.07
N SER A 135 17.88 13.95 -8.95
CA SER A 135 18.40 14.25 -7.61
C SER A 135 19.57 13.37 -7.21
N PHE A 136 19.51 12.07 -7.52
CA PHE A 136 20.65 11.16 -7.34
C PHE A 136 21.84 11.57 -8.20
N ALA A 137 21.61 11.89 -9.47
CA ALA A 137 22.67 12.33 -10.36
C ALA A 137 23.31 13.65 -9.91
N ALA A 138 22.55 14.52 -9.27
CA ALA A 138 23.02 15.81 -8.73
C ALA A 138 23.63 15.71 -7.32
N GLY A 139 23.52 14.55 -6.64
CA GLY A 139 24.03 14.34 -5.28
C GLY A 139 23.19 15.01 -4.19
N ASN A 140 21.91 15.31 -4.46
CA ASN A 140 20.96 15.93 -3.53
C ASN A 140 19.66 15.13 -3.36
N ALA A 141 19.73 13.80 -3.55
CA ALA A 141 18.60 12.92 -3.31
C ALA A 141 18.17 12.94 -1.83
N PRO A 142 16.86 12.73 -1.54
CA PRO A 142 16.35 12.71 -0.17
C PRO A 142 16.93 11.54 0.62
N ASP A 143 16.92 11.67 1.95
CA ASP A 143 17.46 10.65 2.86
C ASP A 143 16.53 9.44 2.98
N VAL A 144 15.21 9.67 2.93
CA VAL A 144 14.18 8.64 2.97
C VAL A 144 13.29 8.75 1.74
N ILE A 145 13.01 7.63 1.11
CA ILE A 145 12.35 7.57 -0.20
C ILE A 145 11.22 6.55 -0.15
N ASN A 146 10.01 6.99 -0.48
CA ASN A 146 8.90 6.08 -0.73
C ASN A 146 9.06 5.45 -2.12
N LEU A 147 9.21 4.14 -2.17
CA LEU A 147 9.38 3.39 -3.42
C LEU A 147 8.33 2.29 -3.56
N SER A 148 8.04 1.92 -4.81
CA SER A 148 7.20 0.79 -5.17
C SER A 148 8.05 -0.41 -5.58
N VAL A 149 7.79 -1.57 -5.00
CA VAL A 149 8.45 -2.84 -5.41
C VAL A 149 7.94 -3.27 -6.77
N GLY A 150 6.62 -3.21 -7.00
CA GLY A 150 6.00 -3.65 -8.25
C GLY A 150 6.49 -2.91 -9.49
N GLU A 151 6.87 -1.65 -9.35
CA GLU A 151 7.44 -0.84 -10.44
C GLU A 151 8.94 -1.13 -10.70
N GLY A 152 9.58 -1.99 -9.88
CA GLY A 152 11.00 -2.31 -10.02
C GLY A 152 11.95 -1.21 -9.51
N TRP A 153 11.45 -0.16 -8.87
CA TRP A 153 12.28 0.98 -8.46
C TRP A 153 13.28 0.63 -7.38
N VAL A 154 12.88 -0.24 -6.43
CA VAL A 154 13.80 -0.70 -5.38
C VAL A 154 14.99 -1.44 -5.99
N ALA A 155 14.74 -2.35 -6.94
CA ALA A 155 15.80 -3.08 -7.64
C ALA A 155 16.69 -2.14 -8.46
N GLU A 156 16.12 -1.17 -9.17
CA GLU A 156 16.88 -0.19 -9.95
C GLU A 156 17.88 0.57 -9.07
N TYR A 157 17.43 1.14 -7.95
CA TYR A 157 18.29 1.95 -7.10
C TYR A 157 19.24 1.10 -6.23
N ALA A 158 18.80 -0.07 -5.76
CA ALA A 158 19.64 -0.97 -4.97
C ALA A 158 20.82 -1.53 -5.78
N THR A 159 20.57 -2.03 -7.00
CA THR A 159 21.61 -2.54 -7.91
C THR A 159 22.64 -1.47 -8.26
N ASN A 160 22.24 -0.20 -8.29
CA ASN A 160 23.15 0.92 -8.49
C ASN A 160 23.88 1.38 -7.20
N GLY A 161 23.67 0.70 -6.06
CA GLY A 161 24.30 1.03 -4.79
C GLY A 161 23.81 2.33 -4.16
N LEU A 162 22.61 2.80 -4.52
CA LEU A 162 22.06 4.08 -4.07
C LEU A 162 21.23 3.95 -2.79
N LEU A 163 20.81 2.72 -2.44
CA LEU A 163 20.03 2.43 -1.25
C LEU A 163 20.88 1.71 -0.18
N LEU A 164 20.54 1.99 1.07
CA LEU A 164 21.15 1.36 2.23
C LEU A 164 20.66 -0.09 2.35
N ASN A 165 21.59 -1.03 2.53
CA ASN A 165 21.27 -2.42 2.85
C ASN A 165 20.72 -2.53 4.27
N LEU A 166 19.41 -2.79 4.39
CA LEU A 166 18.74 -2.86 5.68
C LEU A 166 19.03 -4.16 6.43
N ASP A 167 19.40 -5.24 5.72
CA ASP A 167 19.77 -6.49 6.38
C ASP A 167 21.05 -6.37 7.18
N GLU A 168 21.95 -5.49 6.77
CA GLU A 168 23.17 -5.16 7.52
C GLU A 168 22.93 -4.03 8.55
N ALA A 169 22.07 -3.07 8.22
CA ALA A 169 21.93 -1.83 8.98
C ALA A 169 21.03 -1.94 10.21
N VAL A 170 20.07 -2.88 10.24
CA VAL A 170 19.11 -2.98 11.34
C VAL A 170 19.15 -4.32 12.07
N PRO A 171 18.92 -4.33 13.41
CA PRO A 171 18.89 -5.56 14.17
C PRO A 171 17.66 -6.40 13.84
N GLN A 172 17.74 -7.72 14.10
CA GLN A 172 16.65 -8.65 13.85
C GLN A 172 15.35 -8.26 14.50
N SER A 173 15.37 -7.65 15.70
CA SER A 173 14.17 -7.19 16.40
C SER A 173 13.36 -6.14 15.64
N VAL A 174 14.00 -5.38 14.75
CA VAL A 174 13.32 -4.42 13.87
C VAL A 174 12.68 -5.14 12.68
N LYS A 175 13.38 -6.15 12.13
CA LYS A 175 12.86 -6.99 11.04
C LYS A 175 11.64 -7.81 11.47
N ASP A 176 11.65 -8.37 12.68
CA ASP A 176 10.60 -9.20 13.26
C ASP A 176 9.25 -8.47 13.46
N VAL A 177 9.23 -7.15 13.29
CA VAL A 177 8.00 -6.34 13.34
C VAL A 177 7.12 -6.60 12.12
N TYR A 178 7.69 -7.00 10.99
CA TYR A 178 7.00 -7.19 9.72
C TYR A 178 6.60 -8.66 9.50
N PHE A 179 5.65 -8.91 8.59
CA PHE A 179 5.45 -10.26 8.09
C PHE A 179 6.74 -10.74 7.43
N SER A 180 7.24 -11.90 7.83
CA SER A 180 8.50 -12.45 7.31
C SER A 180 8.47 -12.59 5.78
N GLY A 181 7.36 -13.07 5.23
CA GLY A 181 7.18 -13.15 3.78
C GLY A 181 7.27 -11.81 3.05
N LEU A 182 6.96 -10.69 3.71
CA LEU A 182 7.09 -9.36 3.09
C LEU A 182 8.49 -8.78 3.22
N TRP A 183 9.21 -9.15 4.26
CA TRP A 183 10.62 -8.78 4.40
C TRP A 183 11.51 -9.59 3.47
N GLU A 184 11.32 -10.91 3.44
CA GLU A 184 12.18 -11.86 2.72
C GLU A 184 11.91 -11.91 1.21
N GLN A 185 10.74 -11.46 0.74
CA GLN A 185 10.33 -11.60 -0.67
C GLN A 185 10.55 -10.36 -1.54
N GLN A 186 11.13 -9.30 -1.00
CA GLN A 186 11.50 -8.10 -1.77
C GLN A 186 13.02 -7.95 -1.92
N LEU A 187 13.75 -9.08 -1.88
CA LEU A 187 15.20 -9.07 -1.90
C LEU A 187 15.73 -8.72 -3.29
N VAL A 188 16.77 -7.91 -3.30
CA VAL A 188 17.61 -7.64 -4.47
C VAL A 188 18.96 -8.27 -4.19
N ASP A 189 19.36 -9.24 -5.01
CA ASP A 189 20.59 -10.03 -4.80
C ASP A 189 20.70 -10.70 -3.41
N GLY A 190 19.55 -11.06 -2.82
CA GLY A 190 19.46 -11.73 -1.53
C GLY A 190 19.42 -10.79 -0.32
N GLU A 191 19.40 -9.47 -0.52
CA GLU A 191 19.43 -8.44 0.53
C GLU A 191 18.22 -7.51 0.43
N ASN A 192 17.79 -6.96 1.56
CA ASN A 192 16.64 -6.05 1.63
C ASN A 192 17.08 -4.58 1.73
N TYR A 193 16.43 -3.71 0.93
CA TYR A 193 16.72 -2.29 0.83
C TYR A 193 15.53 -1.38 1.17
N GLN A 194 14.43 -1.98 1.70
CA GLN A 194 13.21 -1.24 1.94
C GLN A 194 12.45 -1.75 3.17
N PHE A 195 12.00 -0.86 4.04
CA PHE A 195 11.00 -1.20 5.05
C PHE A 195 9.65 -1.40 4.39
N PRO A 196 9.00 -2.58 4.52
CA PRO A 196 7.66 -2.81 4.00
C PRO A 196 6.66 -1.84 4.67
N TRP A 197 5.97 -1.03 3.90
CA TRP A 197 5.00 -0.07 4.44
C TRP A 197 3.59 -0.63 4.36
N TYR A 198 2.93 -0.47 3.24
CA TYR A 198 1.58 -0.97 3.05
C TYR A 198 1.40 -1.67 1.72
N GLN A 199 0.30 -2.39 1.61
CA GLN A 199 -0.10 -3.10 0.41
C GLN A 199 -1.44 -2.64 -0.10
N GLY A 200 -1.60 -2.61 -1.43
CA GLY A 200 -2.88 -2.71 -2.08
C GLY A 200 -3.30 -4.18 -2.22
N ILE A 201 -4.57 -4.41 -2.33
CA ILE A 201 -5.10 -5.70 -2.76
C ILE A 201 -6.07 -5.49 -3.91
N ALA A 202 -6.14 -6.43 -4.83
CA ALA A 202 -7.22 -6.53 -5.78
C ALA A 202 -8.43 -7.22 -5.14
N VAL A 203 -9.60 -6.69 -5.42
CA VAL A 203 -10.88 -7.31 -5.08
C VAL A 203 -11.73 -7.42 -6.31
N GLU A 204 -12.70 -8.31 -6.28
CA GLU A 204 -13.74 -8.38 -7.29
C GLU A 204 -15.01 -7.71 -6.79
N LEU A 205 -15.49 -6.73 -7.55
CA LEU A 205 -16.79 -6.11 -7.33
C LEU A 205 -17.84 -6.89 -8.12
N ILE A 206 -18.87 -7.37 -7.45
CA ILE A 206 -19.98 -8.12 -8.09
C ILE A 206 -21.21 -7.23 -8.17
N ASN A 207 -21.76 -7.11 -9.37
CA ASN A 207 -23.07 -6.50 -9.62
C ASN A 207 -24.15 -7.57 -9.38
N ARG A 208 -24.75 -7.58 -8.22
CA ARG A 208 -25.77 -8.54 -7.84
C ARG A 208 -27.06 -8.43 -8.66
N GLN A 209 -27.31 -7.31 -9.34
CA GLN A 209 -28.46 -7.20 -10.24
C GLN A 209 -28.37 -8.16 -11.41
N ILE A 210 -27.15 -8.38 -11.95
CA ILE A 210 -26.90 -9.37 -13.01
C ILE A 210 -26.60 -10.74 -12.40
N TYR A 211 -25.75 -10.79 -11.39
CA TYR A 211 -25.25 -12.04 -10.83
C TYR A 211 -26.35 -12.90 -10.21
N ASP A 212 -27.29 -12.28 -9.48
CA ASP A 212 -28.42 -13.00 -8.85
C ASP A 212 -29.37 -13.63 -9.90
N GLU A 213 -29.40 -13.12 -11.17
CA GLU A 213 -30.19 -13.71 -12.28
C GLU A 213 -29.63 -15.06 -12.74
N THR A 214 -28.35 -15.32 -12.51
CA THR A 214 -27.72 -16.62 -12.84
C THR A 214 -28.17 -17.74 -11.90
N GLY A 215 -28.73 -17.41 -10.74
CA GLY A 215 -29.02 -18.32 -9.66
C GLY A 215 -27.81 -18.71 -8.82
N LEU A 216 -26.64 -18.14 -9.10
CA LEU A 216 -25.44 -18.27 -8.28
C LEU A 216 -25.48 -17.32 -7.09
N THR A 217 -24.78 -17.68 -6.04
CA THR A 217 -24.55 -16.82 -4.87
C THR A 217 -23.15 -16.22 -4.93
N VAL A 218 -22.90 -15.20 -4.13
CA VAL A 218 -21.57 -14.55 -4.06
C VAL A 218 -20.47 -15.53 -3.63
N GLU A 219 -20.82 -16.54 -2.84
CA GLU A 219 -19.92 -17.60 -2.37
C GLU A 219 -19.51 -18.58 -3.50
N ASP A 220 -20.29 -18.62 -4.60
CA ASP A 220 -19.98 -19.42 -5.79
C ASP A 220 -18.95 -18.73 -6.72
N PHE A 221 -18.58 -17.48 -6.42
CA PHE A 221 -17.56 -16.80 -7.21
C PHE A 221 -16.21 -17.56 -7.13
N PRO A 222 -15.56 -17.85 -8.29
CA PRO A 222 -14.36 -18.66 -8.31
C PRO A 222 -13.21 -18.01 -7.54
N LYS A 223 -12.46 -18.82 -6.80
CA LYS A 223 -11.27 -18.38 -6.08
C LYS A 223 -9.99 -18.45 -6.91
N THR A 224 -10.06 -19.17 -8.03
CA THR A 224 -8.96 -19.35 -8.97
C THR A 224 -9.40 -19.00 -10.39
N VAL A 225 -8.45 -18.54 -11.19
CA VAL A 225 -8.70 -18.02 -12.54
C VAL A 225 -9.28 -19.11 -13.46
N ASP A 226 -8.90 -20.37 -13.26
CA ASP A 226 -9.42 -21.52 -14.02
C ASP A 226 -10.93 -21.79 -13.83
N GLY A 227 -11.54 -21.19 -12.81
CA GLY A 227 -12.99 -21.21 -12.61
C GLY A 227 -13.77 -20.17 -13.41
N LEU A 228 -13.10 -19.15 -13.96
CA LEU A 228 -13.73 -18.05 -14.67
C LEU A 228 -14.46 -18.49 -15.95
N PRO A 229 -13.94 -19.42 -16.81
CA PRO A 229 -14.63 -19.85 -18.00
C PRO A 229 -16.05 -20.39 -17.73
N ALA A 230 -16.20 -21.25 -16.72
CA ALA A 230 -17.50 -21.81 -16.35
C ALA A 230 -18.48 -20.75 -15.83
N LEU A 231 -17.98 -19.79 -15.02
CA LEU A 231 -18.77 -18.65 -14.54
C LEU A 231 -19.23 -17.78 -15.72
N CYS A 232 -18.33 -17.41 -16.62
CA CYS A 232 -18.64 -16.54 -17.75
C CYS A 232 -19.63 -17.21 -18.73
N GLN A 233 -19.52 -18.53 -18.93
CA GLN A 233 -20.49 -19.28 -19.69
C GLN A 233 -21.89 -19.21 -19.04
N THR A 234 -21.99 -19.42 -17.74
CA THR A 234 -23.26 -19.32 -16.99
C THR A 234 -23.86 -17.92 -17.08
N ILE A 235 -23.06 -16.86 -16.92
CA ILE A 235 -23.52 -15.47 -17.06
C ILE A 235 -24.04 -15.24 -18.48
N LYS A 236 -23.30 -15.65 -19.52
CA LYS A 236 -23.68 -15.48 -20.91
C LYS A 236 -24.99 -16.18 -21.24
N GLU A 237 -25.17 -17.44 -20.81
CA GLU A 237 -26.36 -18.25 -21.08
C GLU A 237 -27.61 -17.70 -20.39
N THR A 238 -27.48 -17.14 -19.20
CA THR A 238 -28.63 -16.69 -18.39
C THR A 238 -29.01 -15.25 -18.63
N THR A 239 -28.02 -14.37 -18.77
CA THR A 239 -28.22 -12.92 -18.83
C THR A 239 -27.91 -12.30 -20.18
N ASN A 240 -27.28 -13.07 -21.07
CA ASN A 240 -26.73 -12.62 -22.36
C ASN A 240 -25.71 -11.46 -22.18
N THR A 241 -25.09 -11.35 -21.00
CA THR A 241 -24.03 -10.39 -20.70
C THR A 241 -22.67 -11.06 -20.86
N LEU A 242 -21.69 -10.35 -21.40
CA LEU A 242 -20.30 -10.81 -21.44
C LEU A 242 -19.62 -10.58 -20.11
N CYS A 243 -18.61 -11.37 -19.80
CA CYS A 243 -17.70 -11.08 -18.72
C CYS A 243 -16.81 -9.88 -19.06
N ASP A 244 -16.52 -9.05 -18.06
CA ASP A 244 -15.54 -7.96 -18.17
C ASP A 244 -14.25 -8.39 -17.47
N ILE A 245 -13.46 -9.19 -18.17
CA ILE A 245 -12.10 -9.60 -17.73
C ILE A 245 -11.10 -8.87 -18.60
N ARG A 246 -10.00 -8.43 -17.97
CA ARG A 246 -8.97 -7.66 -18.62
C ARG A 246 -7.59 -8.20 -18.33
N LEU A 247 -6.73 -8.10 -19.32
CA LEU A 247 -5.32 -8.32 -19.16
C LEU A 247 -4.63 -6.99 -18.79
N THR A 248 -3.69 -7.06 -17.88
CA THR A 248 -2.85 -5.92 -17.50
C THR A 248 -1.76 -5.74 -18.56
N VAL A 249 -2.14 -5.15 -19.69
CA VAL A 249 -1.28 -5.09 -20.90
C VAL A 249 0.10 -4.45 -20.65
N ASN A 250 0.21 -3.59 -19.64
CA ASN A 250 1.49 -2.97 -19.24
C ASN A 250 2.33 -3.86 -18.32
N ASP A 251 1.78 -4.96 -17.79
CA ASP A 251 2.49 -5.90 -16.90
C ASP A 251 1.96 -7.34 -17.02
N LEU A 252 1.87 -7.84 -18.25
CA LEU A 252 1.43 -9.21 -18.56
C LEU A 252 2.31 -10.28 -17.94
N LEU A 253 3.61 -10.03 -17.85
CA LEU A 253 4.56 -10.94 -17.22
C LEU A 253 4.18 -11.21 -15.76
N SER A 254 3.90 -10.18 -14.98
CA SER A 254 3.45 -10.36 -13.60
C SER A 254 2.09 -11.06 -13.54
N GLN A 255 1.17 -10.74 -14.45
CA GLN A 255 -0.13 -11.40 -14.51
C GLN A 255 -0.02 -12.90 -14.84
N MET A 256 0.83 -13.27 -15.79
CA MET A 256 1.12 -14.68 -16.10
C MET A 256 1.66 -15.42 -14.87
N VAL A 257 2.52 -14.78 -14.07
CA VAL A 257 3.05 -15.39 -12.84
C VAL A 257 1.95 -15.60 -11.80
N TYR A 258 1.11 -14.60 -11.53
CA TYR A 258 0.12 -14.68 -10.45
C TYR A 258 -1.17 -15.42 -10.81
N GLU A 259 -1.56 -15.43 -12.07
CA GLU A 259 -2.78 -16.11 -12.55
C GLU A 259 -2.48 -17.48 -13.15
N GLY A 260 -1.36 -17.59 -13.89
CA GLY A 260 -0.98 -18.79 -14.63
C GLY A 260 0.05 -19.65 -13.91
N ASP A 261 0.59 -19.20 -12.76
CA ASP A 261 1.70 -19.86 -12.08
C ASP A 261 2.93 -20.08 -13.01
N VAL A 262 3.13 -19.14 -13.95
CA VAL A 262 4.16 -19.24 -14.99
C VAL A 262 5.51 -18.83 -14.44
N GLN A 263 6.51 -19.67 -14.63
CA GLN A 263 7.91 -19.33 -14.40
C GLN A 263 8.45 -18.57 -15.62
N VAL A 264 8.62 -17.26 -15.48
CA VAL A 264 9.00 -16.37 -16.61
C VAL A 264 10.47 -16.46 -16.98
N MET A 265 11.34 -16.86 -16.03
CA MET A 265 12.78 -17.07 -16.25
C MET A 265 13.23 -18.41 -15.66
N SER A 266 14.34 -18.95 -16.17
CA SER A 266 15.03 -20.10 -15.56
C SER A 266 15.44 -19.80 -14.12
N GLU A 267 15.66 -20.85 -13.30
CA GLU A 267 16.05 -20.71 -11.88
C GLU A 267 17.34 -19.90 -11.69
N ASP A 268 18.27 -19.96 -12.66
CA ASP A 268 19.53 -19.21 -12.66
C ASP A 268 19.40 -17.80 -13.24
N GLY A 269 18.20 -17.39 -13.64
CA GLY A 269 17.92 -16.06 -14.18
C GLY A 269 18.56 -15.76 -15.55
N THR A 270 19.03 -16.77 -16.27
CA THR A 270 19.82 -16.59 -17.50
C THR A 270 19.01 -16.71 -18.79
N THR A 271 17.78 -17.24 -18.74
CA THR A 271 16.94 -17.45 -19.91
C THR A 271 15.47 -17.20 -19.59
N PHE A 272 14.73 -16.65 -20.54
CA PHE A 272 13.27 -16.58 -20.49
C PHE A 272 12.66 -17.91 -20.84
N THR A 273 11.62 -18.34 -20.10
CA THR A 273 10.97 -19.64 -20.20
C THR A 273 9.45 -19.56 -20.21
N PHE A 274 8.89 -18.38 -20.48
CA PHE A 274 7.43 -18.13 -20.41
C PHE A 274 6.63 -18.68 -21.62
N ASP A 275 7.14 -19.66 -22.35
CA ASP A 275 6.40 -20.49 -23.32
C ASP A 275 6.15 -21.91 -22.78
N SER A 276 6.17 -22.05 -21.45
CA SER A 276 5.89 -23.29 -20.73
C SER A 276 4.44 -23.76 -20.94
N PRO A 277 4.12 -25.03 -20.62
CA PRO A 277 2.75 -25.53 -20.68
C PRO A 277 1.74 -24.69 -19.89
N GLU A 278 2.15 -24.16 -18.73
CA GLU A 278 1.32 -23.31 -17.86
C GLU A 278 1.01 -21.98 -18.56
N ALA A 279 1.97 -21.37 -19.22
CA ALA A 279 1.78 -20.14 -19.99
C ALA A 279 0.85 -20.37 -21.18
N VAL A 280 0.99 -21.50 -21.86
CA VAL A 280 0.10 -21.89 -22.97
C VAL A 280 -1.32 -22.13 -22.45
N GLU A 281 -1.50 -22.81 -21.31
CA GLU A 281 -2.82 -23.03 -20.68
C GLU A 281 -3.46 -21.69 -20.32
N TRP A 282 -2.70 -20.77 -19.72
CA TRP A 282 -3.15 -19.43 -19.37
C TRP A 282 -3.63 -18.63 -20.59
N LEU A 283 -2.84 -18.56 -21.65
CA LEU A 283 -3.22 -17.80 -22.85
C LEU A 283 -4.37 -18.47 -23.60
N GLN A 284 -4.35 -19.81 -23.72
CA GLN A 284 -5.38 -20.58 -24.40
C GLN A 284 -6.76 -20.43 -23.74
N MET A 285 -6.80 -20.35 -22.40
CA MET A 285 -8.04 -20.10 -21.65
C MET A 285 -8.73 -18.81 -22.15
N TYR A 286 -8.00 -17.72 -22.29
CA TYR A 286 -8.56 -16.46 -22.79
C TYR A 286 -8.97 -16.54 -24.26
N VAL A 287 -8.18 -17.23 -25.10
CA VAL A 287 -8.51 -17.48 -26.51
C VAL A 287 -9.81 -18.25 -26.62
N ASP A 288 -9.99 -19.32 -25.83
CA ASP A 288 -11.18 -20.13 -25.81
C ASP A 288 -12.42 -19.34 -25.38
N MET A 289 -12.30 -18.52 -24.29
CA MET A 289 -13.39 -17.67 -23.82
C MET A 289 -13.81 -16.61 -24.86
N VAL A 290 -12.88 -16.11 -25.65
CA VAL A 290 -13.19 -15.20 -26.76
C VAL A 290 -13.89 -15.95 -27.89
N ASN A 291 -13.44 -17.17 -28.25
CA ASN A 291 -14.03 -18.00 -29.28
C ASN A 291 -15.45 -18.49 -28.91
N ASP A 292 -15.68 -18.72 -27.61
CA ASP A 292 -16.99 -19.08 -27.05
C ASP A 292 -17.92 -17.87 -26.85
N GLU A 293 -17.45 -16.68 -27.27
CA GLU A 293 -18.21 -15.44 -27.17
C GLU A 293 -18.59 -15.07 -25.70
N THR A 294 -17.82 -15.50 -24.73
CA THR A 294 -17.98 -15.13 -23.31
C THR A 294 -17.19 -13.90 -22.93
N LEU A 295 -16.16 -13.56 -23.71
CA LEU A 295 -15.36 -12.34 -23.59
C LEU A 295 -15.32 -11.56 -24.91
N ASP A 296 -15.20 -10.22 -24.79
CA ASP A 296 -14.86 -9.36 -25.91
C ASP A 296 -13.33 -9.20 -25.99
N ARG A 297 -12.72 -9.65 -27.10
CA ARG A 297 -11.26 -9.58 -27.30
C ARG A 297 -10.71 -8.16 -27.23
N THR A 298 -11.49 -7.16 -27.65
CA THR A 298 -11.05 -5.77 -27.64
C THR A 298 -11.06 -5.17 -26.24
N VAL A 299 -11.97 -5.63 -25.39
CA VAL A 299 -12.04 -5.28 -23.98
C VAL A 299 -10.90 -5.97 -23.22
N LEU A 300 -10.65 -7.25 -23.50
CA LEU A 300 -9.61 -8.05 -22.85
C LEU A 300 -8.22 -7.40 -22.94
N VAL A 301 -7.85 -6.82 -24.08
CA VAL A 301 -6.55 -6.18 -24.32
C VAL A 301 -6.62 -4.65 -24.42
N ALA A 302 -7.60 -4.02 -23.82
CA ALA A 302 -7.72 -2.57 -23.82
C ALA A 302 -6.65 -1.92 -22.91
N GLU A 303 -5.90 -0.97 -23.47
CA GLU A 303 -4.87 -0.23 -22.72
C GLU A 303 -5.42 0.64 -21.59
N GLN A 304 -6.69 1.05 -21.69
CA GLN A 304 -7.31 1.93 -20.72
C GLN A 304 -8.23 1.15 -19.78
N ASP A 305 -7.80 1.06 -18.55
CA ASP A 305 -8.54 0.47 -17.43
C ASP A 305 -9.94 1.09 -17.21
N ARG A 306 -10.10 2.35 -17.64
CA ARG A 306 -11.33 3.13 -17.50
C ARG A 306 -12.53 2.53 -18.23
N THR A 307 -12.33 1.87 -19.35
CA THR A 307 -13.46 1.30 -20.15
C THR A 307 -14.21 0.22 -19.37
N GLY A 308 -13.52 -0.66 -18.61
CA GLY A 308 -14.17 -1.66 -17.78
C GLY A 308 -14.90 -1.10 -16.58
N LEU A 309 -14.27 -0.13 -15.92
CA LEU A 309 -14.93 0.59 -14.85
C LEU A 309 -16.24 1.26 -15.34
N ASP A 310 -16.20 1.89 -16.51
CA ASP A 310 -17.38 2.55 -17.10
C ASP A 310 -18.47 1.54 -17.48
N LEU A 311 -18.11 0.37 -17.99
CA LEU A 311 -19.04 -0.74 -18.23
C LEU A 311 -19.67 -1.23 -16.94
N PHE A 312 -18.89 -1.46 -15.92
CA PHE A 312 -19.36 -1.91 -14.61
C PHE A 312 -20.24 -0.83 -13.94
N VAL A 313 -19.77 0.40 -13.91
CA VAL A 313 -20.53 1.53 -13.31
C VAL A 313 -21.83 1.79 -14.06
N SER A 314 -21.88 1.58 -15.39
CA SER A 314 -23.12 1.67 -16.16
C SER A 314 -24.08 0.50 -15.92
N GLY A 315 -23.67 -0.53 -15.17
CA GLY A 315 -24.47 -1.70 -14.86
C GLY A 315 -24.47 -2.77 -15.96
N ASN A 316 -23.52 -2.71 -16.91
CA ASN A 316 -23.45 -3.62 -18.06
C ASN A 316 -22.43 -4.76 -17.88
N ALA A 317 -21.76 -4.85 -16.74
CA ALA A 317 -20.88 -5.95 -16.38
C ALA A 317 -21.33 -6.64 -15.10
N ALA A 318 -21.17 -7.97 -15.03
CA ALA A 318 -21.56 -8.78 -13.88
C ALA A 318 -20.57 -8.65 -12.72
N PHE A 319 -19.30 -8.47 -13.04
CA PHE A 319 -18.23 -8.25 -12.06
C PHE A 319 -17.09 -7.42 -12.66
N TYR A 320 -16.24 -6.87 -11.80
CA TYR A 320 -15.09 -6.05 -12.20
C TYR A 320 -13.98 -6.12 -11.16
N GLN A 321 -12.78 -6.48 -11.59
CA GLN A 321 -11.60 -6.52 -10.72
C GLN A 321 -11.02 -5.12 -10.55
N THR A 322 -10.78 -4.73 -9.28
CA THR A 322 -10.24 -3.41 -8.98
C THR A 322 -9.65 -3.31 -7.57
N GLY A 323 -9.07 -2.15 -7.24
CA GLY A 323 -8.75 -1.77 -5.88
C GLY A 323 -10.00 -1.28 -5.12
N PRO A 324 -10.08 -1.51 -3.79
CA PRO A 324 -11.24 -1.11 -2.97
C PRO A 324 -11.60 0.38 -3.04
N ASN A 325 -10.64 1.23 -3.40
CA ASN A 325 -10.85 2.68 -3.52
C ASN A 325 -11.89 3.06 -4.58
N LEU A 326 -12.04 2.24 -5.64
CA LEU A 326 -12.99 2.52 -6.72
C LEU A 326 -14.46 2.27 -6.34
N ILE A 327 -14.75 1.61 -5.22
CA ILE A 327 -16.11 1.47 -4.69
C ILE A 327 -16.77 2.85 -4.48
N ARG A 328 -15.99 3.85 -4.07
CA ARG A 328 -16.47 5.24 -3.91
C ARG A 328 -16.91 5.85 -5.23
N GLU A 329 -16.27 5.49 -6.33
CA GLU A 329 -16.64 5.96 -7.66
C GLU A 329 -17.96 5.36 -8.11
N VAL A 330 -18.20 4.06 -7.86
CA VAL A 330 -19.49 3.43 -8.09
C VAL A 330 -20.59 4.13 -7.30
N ARG A 331 -20.37 4.43 -6.01
CA ARG A 331 -21.32 5.16 -5.18
C ARG A 331 -21.67 6.53 -5.75
N SER A 332 -20.68 7.24 -6.27
CA SER A 332 -20.87 8.60 -6.78
C SER A 332 -21.55 8.62 -8.14
N ASN A 333 -21.22 7.70 -9.03
CA ASN A 333 -21.66 7.69 -10.42
C ASN A 333 -22.91 6.84 -10.65
N ASN A 334 -23.11 5.77 -9.86
CA ASN A 334 -24.30 4.92 -9.91
C ASN A 334 -24.76 4.47 -8.51
N PRO A 335 -25.44 5.34 -7.74
CA PRO A 335 -25.95 4.98 -6.42
C PRO A 335 -26.94 3.80 -6.43
N GLY A 336 -27.60 3.54 -7.57
CA GLY A 336 -28.51 2.40 -7.74
C GLY A 336 -27.73 1.08 -7.72
N LEU A 337 -26.66 0.98 -8.49
CA LEU A 337 -25.76 -0.18 -8.51
C LEU A 337 -25.06 -0.37 -7.15
N TYR A 338 -24.64 0.72 -6.51
CA TYR A 338 -23.97 0.67 -5.21
C TYR A 338 -24.73 -0.14 -4.16
N GLY A 339 -26.07 -0.06 -4.17
CA GLY A 339 -26.94 -0.85 -3.27
C GLY A 339 -26.96 -2.37 -3.56
N TYR A 340 -26.42 -2.79 -4.70
CA TYR A 340 -26.35 -4.18 -5.13
C TYR A 340 -24.93 -4.72 -5.26
N LEU A 341 -23.92 -3.95 -4.77
CA LEU A 341 -22.57 -4.44 -4.79
C LEU A 341 -22.34 -5.55 -3.76
N ALA A 342 -21.53 -6.52 -4.17
CA ALA A 342 -20.79 -7.37 -3.24
C ALA A 342 -19.29 -7.27 -3.55
N VAL A 343 -18.45 -7.60 -2.58
CA VAL A 343 -16.98 -7.57 -2.70
C VAL A 343 -16.46 -8.92 -2.28
N VAL A 344 -15.68 -9.53 -3.16
CA VAL A 344 -15.00 -10.81 -2.88
C VAL A 344 -13.52 -10.71 -3.20
N GLN A 345 -12.73 -11.71 -2.79
CA GLN A 345 -11.34 -11.82 -3.20
C GLN A 345 -11.27 -12.01 -4.71
N ALA A 346 -10.37 -11.27 -5.37
CA ALA A 346 -10.06 -11.50 -6.78
C ALA A 346 -9.49 -12.92 -6.98
N PRO A 347 -9.81 -13.62 -8.09
CA PRO A 347 -9.26 -14.92 -8.39
C PRO A 347 -7.72 -14.86 -8.53
N VAL A 348 -7.06 -15.95 -8.17
CA VAL A 348 -5.61 -16.11 -8.25
C VAL A 348 -5.25 -17.38 -9.02
N GLY A 349 -3.97 -17.63 -9.26
CA GLY A 349 -3.48 -18.90 -9.81
C GLY A 349 -3.74 -20.08 -8.85
N LYS A 350 -3.48 -21.31 -9.33
CA LYS A 350 -3.64 -22.55 -8.55
C LYS A 350 -2.76 -22.62 -7.31
N SER A 351 -1.62 -21.90 -7.32
CA SER A 351 -0.72 -21.76 -6.15
C SER A 351 -1.36 -21.02 -4.99
N GLY A 352 -2.38 -20.21 -5.26
CA GLY A 352 -3.03 -19.36 -4.26
C GLY A 352 -2.19 -18.15 -3.82
N VAL A 353 -1.06 -17.90 -4.49
CA VAL A 353 -0.23 -16.73 -4.23
C VAL A 353 -0.93 -15.49 -4.75
N VAL A 354 -0.94 -14.46 -3.93
CA VAL A 354 -1.53 -13.15 -4.28
C VAL A 354 -0.39 -12.20 -4.63
N GLY A 355 -0.51 -11.55 -5.77
CA GLY A 355 0.41 -10.49 -6.16
C GLY A 355 0.38 -9.33 -5.16
N LYS A 356 1.52 -8.68 -4.96
CA LYS A 356 1.62 -7.57 -4.04
C LYS A 356 1.82 -6.24 -4.78
N GLY A 357 1.10 -5.23 -4.34
CA GLY A 357 1.40 -3.83 -4.63
C GLY A 357 2.10 -3.22 -3.42
N LEU A 358 3.30 -3.73 -3.09
CA LEU A 358 4.04 -3.31 -1.90
C LEU A 358 4.66 -1.94 -2.10
N MET A 359 4.29 -1.04 -1.21
CA MET A 359 4.93 0.25 -1.02
C MET A 359 5.83 0.18 0.20
N GLY A 360 6.95 0.87 0.17
CA GLY A 360 7.85 0.88 1.31
C GLY A 360 8.67 2.15 1.41
N MET A 361 9.49 2.21 2.46
CA MET A 361 10.40 3.30 2.76
C MET A 361 11.84 2.81 2.66
N SER A 362 12.58 3.32 1.70
CA SER A 362 14.02 3.08 1.53
C SER A 362 14.84 4.22 2.12
N VAL A 363 16.08 3.92 2.46
CA VAL A 363 17.05 4.90 2.98
C VAL A 363 18.17 5.06 1.96
N LYS A 364 18.58 6.29 1.69
CA LYS A 364 19.72 6.59 0.82
C LYS A 364 21.02 6.07 1.45
N ASN A 365 21.86 5.41 0.65
CA ASN A 365 23.08 4.74 1.15
C ASN A 365 24.10 5.71 1.75
N ASP A 366 24.29 6.88 1.17
CA ASP A 366 25.26 7.90 1.58
C ASP A 366 24.67 9.08 2.37
N THR A 367 23.56 8.85 3.09
CA THR A 367 22.96 9.86 3.96
C THR A 367 23.93 10.28 5.08
N GLU A 368 23.93 11.55 5.42
CA GLU A 368 24.71 12.10 6.57
C GLU A 368 24.15 11.64 7.93
N PHE A 369 22.86 11.21 7.97
CA PHE A 369 22.14 10.85 9.19
C PHE A 369 21.53 9.45 9.10
N PRO A 370 22.35 8.38 9.03
CA PRO A 370 21.85 7.04 8.77
C PRO A 370 20.86 6.53 9.82
N ASN A 371 21.15 6.72 11.12
CA ASN A 371 20.25 6.22 12.17
C ASN A 371 18.94 7.02 12.23
N ALA A 372 18.99 8.34 12.01
CA ALA A 372 17.80 9.17 11.96
C ALA A 372 16.93 8.85 10.74
N SER A 373 17.54 8.57 9.59
CA SER A 373 16.85 8.17 8.36
C SER A 373 16.21 6.78 8.49
N ILE A 374 16.95 5.81 9.07
CA ILE A 374 16.41 4.49 9.42
C ILE A 374 15.23 4.63 10.39
N ALA A 375 15.39 5.46 11.44
CA ALA A 375 14.35 5.69 12.42
C ALA A 375 13.08 6.27 11.78
N LEU A 376 13.21 7.25 10.87
CA LEU A 376 12.08 7.84 10.17
C LEU A 376 11.38 6.83 9.26
N ALA A 377 12.14 6.07 8.46
CA ALA A 377 11.60 5.05 7.58
C ALA A 377 10.84 3.97 8.38
N GLN A 378 11.44 3.48 9.46
CA GLN A 378 10.81 2.52 10.37
C GLN A 378 9.59 3.11 11.08
N PHE A 379 9.59 4.39 11.43
CA PHE A 379 8.47 5.05 12.11
C PHE A 379 7.22 5.14 11.24
N PHE A 380 7.37 5.46 9.95
CA PHE A 380 6.27 5.42 8.99
C PHE A 380 5.71 4.02 8.78
N THR A 381 6.57 3.00 8.91
CA THR A 381 6.24 1.61 8.64
C THR A 381 6.00 0.78 9.91
N ASN A 382 5.89 1.41 11.08
CA ASN A 382 5.57 0.73 12.32
C ASN A 382 4.07 0.38 12.42
N PRO A 383 3.68 -0.53 13.34
CA PRO A 383 2.30 -0.99 13.44
C PRO A 383 1.28 0.12 13.68
N LEU A 384 1.62 1.13 14.47
CA LEU A 384 0.70 2.23 14.80
C LEU A 384 0.49 3.16 13.60
N SER A 385 1.58 3.61 12.98
CA SER A 385 1.51 4.51 11.82
C SER A 385 0.76 3.85 10.66
N MET A 386 1.01 2.56 10.40
CA MET A 386 0.29 1.84 9.35
C MET A 386 -1.18 1.62 9.69
N LEU A 387 -1.51 1.34 10.95
CA LEU A 387 -2.90 1.23 11.40
C LEU A 387 -3.66 2.56 11.21
N GLU A 388 -3.03 3.66 11.57
CA GLU A 388 -3.62 4.99 11.37
C GLU A 388 -3.87 5.27 9.88
N PHE A 389 -2.93 4.92 9.02
CA PHE A 389 -3.09 5.08 7.59
C PHE A 389 -4.21 4.18 7.04
N ALA A 390 -4.28 2.92 7.48
CA ALA A 390 -5.34 2.00 7.08
C ALA A 390 -6.74 2.47 7.50
N LYS A 391 -6.85 3.25 8.59
CA LYS A 391 -8.11 3.88 9.01
C LYS A 391 -8.53 5.07 8.13
N VAL A 392 -7.59 5.65 7.39
CA VAL A 392 -7.86 6.78 6.47
C VAL A 392 -8.20 6.30 5.07
N VAL A 393 -7.52 5.26 4.60
CA VAL A 393 -7.66 4.74 3.24
C VAL A 393 -7.54 3.22 3.23
N ALA A 394 -8.11 2.58 2.21
CA ALA A 394 -8.07 1.12 2.04
C ALA A 394 -6.68 0.62 1.61
N VAL A 395 -5.70 0.74 2.51
CA VAL A 395 -4.38 0.12 2.43
C VAL A 395 -4.20 -0.84 3.60
N TYR A 396 -3.28 -1.79 3.46
CA TYR A 396 -3.16 -2.89 4.40
C TYR A 396 -1.74 -2.96 4.97
N PRO A 397 -1.62 -2.89 6.31
CA PRO A 397 -0.34 -2.89 7.01
C PRO A 397 0.53 -4.10 6.69
N SER A 398 1.84 -3.87 6.61
CA SER A 398 2.84 -4.93 6.46
C SER A 398 3.29 -5.55 7.80
N THR A 399 2.61 -5.23 8.91
CA THR A 399 2.93 -5.72 10.25
C THR A 399 1.79 -6.53 10.85
N PRO A 400 2.08 -7.73 11.42
CA PRO A 400 1.07 -8.55 12.10
C PRO A 400 0.33 -7.81 13.21
N ALA A 401 1.04 -7.05 14.03
CA ALA A 401 0.49 -6.36 15.19
C ALA A 401 -0.60 -5.33 14.86
N SER A 402 -0.59 -4.75 13.66
CA SER A 402 -1.65 -3.83 13.23
C SER A 402 -3.02 -4.52 13.14
N TYR A 403 -3.04 -5.83 12.85
CA TYR A 403 -4.28 -6.60 12.69
C TYR A 403 -4.91 -7.06 14.02
N ASP A 404 -4.25 -6.80 15.16
CA ASP A 404 -4.82 -7.00 16.48
C ASP A 404 -5.85 -5.92 16.85
N ASP A 405 -5.82 -4.77 16.16
CA ASP A 405 -6.79 -3.70 16.37
C ASP A 405 -8.21 -4.15 15.93
N PRO A 406 -9.26 -3.83 16.72
CA PRO A 406 -10.65 -4.12 16.39
C PRO A 406 -11.09 -3.62 15.01
N PHE A 407 -10.42 -2.63 14.45
CA PHE A 407 -10.68 -2.12 13.10
C PHE A 407 -10.68 -3.24 12.05
N PHE A 408 -9.75 -4.19 12.15
CA PHE A 408 -9.64 -5.31 11.18
C PHE A 408 -10.54 -6.51 11.51
N SER A 409 -11.11 -6.59 12.71
CA SER A 409 -11.99 -7.69 13.14
C SER A 409 -13.47 -7.30 13.24
N THR A 410 -13.77 -5.99 13.22
CA THR A 410 -15.16 -5.50 13.23
C THR A 410 -15.80 -5.77 11.86
N PRO A 411 -16.99 -6.38 11.80
CA PRO A 411 -17.70 -6.58 10.55
C PRO A 411 -17.88 -5.26 9.78
N PRO A 412 -17.73 -5.27 8.45
CA PRO A 412 -17.89 -4.07 7.64
C PRO A 412 -19.33 -3.54 7.76
N VAL A 413 -19.45 -2.23 7.94
CA VAL A 413 -20.76 -1.55 7.94
C VAL A 413 -21.05 -0.98 6.56
N ALA A 414 -20.04 -0.41 5.93
CA ALA A 414 -20.10 0.09 4.57
C ALA A 414 -19.45 -0.92 3.61
N ILE A 415 -19.92 -0.92 2.36
CA ILE A 415 -19.37 -1.82 1.33
C ILE A 415 -17.87 -1.52 1.05
N GLU A 416 -17.45 -0.28 1.23
CA GLU A 416 -16.05 0.14 1.13
C GLU A 416 -15.13 -0.58 2.12
N ASP A 417 -15.69 -0.99 3.26
CA ASP A 417 -14.96 -1.70 4.30
C ASP A 417 -14.87 -3.22 4.04
N SER A 418 -15.60 -3.74 3.05
CA SER A 418 -15.71 -5.19 2.82
C SER A 418 -14.39 -5.83 2.38
N ALA A 419 -13.45 -5.04 1.87
CA ALA A 419 -12.11 -5.51 1.54
C ALA A 419 -11.23 -5.80 2.78
N ARG A 420 -11.54 -5.26 3.96
CA ARG A 420 -10.73 -5.46 5.19
C ARG A 420 -10.63 -6.92 5.65
N PRO A 421 -11.73 -7.68 5.81
CA PRO A 421 -11.62 -9.09 6.16
C PRO A 421 -10.93 -9.91 5.07
N ILE A 422 -11.15 -9.58 3.77
CA ILE A 422 -10.45 -10.22 2.66
C ILE A 422 -8.94 -10.00 2.80
N ALA A 423 -8.50 -8.76 3.00
CA ALA A 423 -7.09 -8.44 3.17
C ALA A 423 -6.47 -9.20 4.34
N LYS A 424 -7.14 -9.25 5.49
CA LYS A 424 -6.67 -9.99 6.67
C LYS A 424 -6.43 -11.48 6.36
N ASP A 425 -7.30 -12.09 5.56
CA ASP A 425 -7.22 -13.51 5.23
C ASP A 425 -6.12 -13.83 4.21
N ILE A 426 -5.76 -12.85 3.33
CA ILE A 426 -4.79 -13.06 2.26
C ILE A 426 -3.42 -12.44 2.52
N ILE A 427 -3.30 -11.54 3.49
CA ILE A 427 -2.05 -10.79 3.73
C ILE A 427 -0.82 -11.71 3.95
N SER A 428 -1.02 -12.84 4.59
CA SER A 428 0.04 -13.83 4.80
C SER A 428 0.39 -14.66 3.56
N LYS A 429 -0.42 -14.54 2.48
CA LYS A 429 -0.22 -15.20 1.19
C LYS A 429 0.34 -14.25 0.15
N LEU A 430 0.50 -12.98 0.51
CA LEU A 430 1.10 -11.99 -0.39
C LEU A 430 2.57 -12.33 -0.58
N ALA A 431 2.96 -12.48 -1.82
CA ALA A 431 4.32 -12.78 -2.20
C ALA A 431 4.69 -12.02 -3.47
N ASP A 432 5.95 -11.58 -3.54
CA ASP A 432 6.54 -11.20 -4.81
C ASP A 432 7.31 -12.40 -5.35
N ILE A 433 6.66 -13.07 -6.28
CA ILE A 433 7.26 -14.22 -6.97
C ILE A 433 7.67 -13.87 -8.40
N VAL A 434 7.52 -12.60 -8.78
CA VAL A 434 8.00 -12.11 -10.08
C VAL A 434 9.50 -11.83 -9.94
N PRO A 435 10.36 -12.53 -10.69
CA PRO A 435 11.80 -12.27 -10.65
C PRO A 435 12.12 -10.87 -11.20
N THR A 436 13.32 -10.37 -10.89
CA THR A 436 13.85 -9.21 -11.60
C THR A 436 14.01 -9.54 -13.07
N ILE A 437 13.31 -8.83 -13.94
CA ILE A 437 13.25 -9.10 -15.38
C ILE A 437 14.10 -8.06 -16.12
N PRO A 438 15.21 -8.47 -16.77
CA PRO A 438 15.98 -7.58 -17.64
C PRO A 438 15.12 -7.08 -18.81
N ASN A 439 15.25 -5.80 -19.15
CA ASN A 439 14.49 -5.19 -20.25
C ASN A 439 12.97 -5.45 -20.16
N LYS A 440 12.41 -5.40 -18.92
CA LYS A 440 11.01 -5.79 -18.62
C LYS A 440 10.01 -5.18 -19.60
N ALA A 441 10.15 -3.90 -19.95
CA ALA A 441 9.23 -3.22 -20.86
C ALA A 441 9.21 -3.84 -22.27
N ASP A 442 10.39 -4.14 -22.83
CA ASP A 442 10.48 -4.76 -24.15
C ASP A 442 9.95 -6.19 -24.14
N VAL A 443 10.30 -6.97 -23.09
CA VAL A 443 9.82 -8.34 -22.93
C VAL A 443 8.31 -8.37 -22.75
N ASN A 444 7.75 -7.44 -21.94
CA ASN A 444 6.30 -7.32 -21.79
C ASN A 444 5.60 -6.99 -23.14
N GLN A 445 6.23 -6.14 -23.97
CA GLN A 445 5.71 -5.88 -25.31
C GLN A 445 5.71 -7.13 -26.19
N TYR A 446 6.73 -7.99 -26.09
CA TYR A 446 6.74 -9.25 -26.85
C TYR A 446 5.64 -10.22 -26.39
N VAL A 447 5.34 -10.26 -25.09
CA VAL A 447 4.20 -11.02 -24.56
C VAL A 447 2.87 -10.44 -25.07
N LEU A 448 2.73 -9.11 -25.08
CA LEU A 448 1.54 -8.46 -25.62
C LEU A 448 1.34 -8.76 -27.12
N ASP A 449 2.43 -8.73 -27.91
CA ASP A 449 2.39 -9.13 -29.31
C ASP A 449 1.90 -10.56 -29.47
N ALA A 450 2.39 -11.50 -28.62
CA ALA A 450 1.96 -12.91 -28.64
C ALA A 450 0.48 -13.07 -28.29
N VAL A 451 0.01 -12.38 -27.25
CA VAL A 451 -1.41 -12.36 -26.86
C VAL A 451 -2.27 -11.85 -28.01
N GLN A 452 -1.86 -10.76 -28.65
CA GLN A 452 -2.60 -10.19 -29.80
C GLN A 452 -2.58 -11.12 -31.02
N GLN A 453 -1.46 -11.79 -31.31
CA GLN A 453 -1.39 -12.79 -32.37
C GLN A 453 -2.37 -13.96 -32.14
N ALA A 454 -2.45 -14.45 -30.91
CA ALA A 454 -3.38 -15.53 -30.58
C ALA A 454 -4.86 -15.08 -30.65
N LEU A 455 -5.18 -13.86 -30.16
CA LEU A 455 -6.55 -13.36 -30.08
C LEU A 455 -7.12 -12.83 -31.42
N PHE A 456 -6.29 -12.27 -32.29
CA PHE A 456 -6.76 -11.56 -33.49
C PHE A 456 -6.35 -12.24 -34.81
N ASN A 457 -5.30 -13.06 -34.80
CA ASN A 457 -4.75 -13.67 -36.00
C ASN A 457 -4.79 -15.20 -36.00
N ASP A 458 -5.46 -15.81 -35.01
CA ASP A 458 -5.62 -17.24 -34.84
C ASP A 458 -4.27 -18.03 -34.79
N VAL A 459 -3.18 -17.37 -34.36
CA VAL A 459 -1.89 -18.03 -34.14
C VAL A 459 -2.00 -18.90 -32.90
N PRO A 460 -1.58 -20.18 -32.95
CA PRO A 460 -1.61 -21.05 -31.77
C PRO A 460 -0.84 -20.43 -30.60
N ALA A 461 -1.39 -20.49 -29.38
CA ALA A 461 -0.80 -19.87 -28.18
C ALA A 461 0.66 -20.30 -27.98
N GLN A 462 0.98 -21.60 -28.17
CA GLN A 462 2.35 -22.11 -28.09
C GLN A 462 3.29 -21.44 -29.10
N GLU A 463 2.87 -21.29 -30.36
CA GLU A 463 3.69 -20.70 -31.42
C GLU A 463 3.96 -19.20 -31.12
N ALA A 464 2.91 -18.47 -30.72
CA ALA A 464 3.00 -17.05 -30.38
C ALA A 464 3.93 -16.81 -29.19
N LEU A 465 3.81 -17.61 -28.11
CA LEU A 465 4.67 -17.50 -26.93
C LEU A 465 6.10 -17.92 -27.22
N THR A 466 6.34 -18.95 -28.02
CA THR A 466 7.70 -19.39 -28.39
C THR A 466 8.43 -18.32 -29.21
N GLU A 467 7.73 -17.62 -30.10
CA GLU A 467 8.29 -16.47 -30.82
C GLU A 467 8.67 -15.34 -29.83
N ALA A 468 7.80 -15.02 -28.90
CA ALA A 468 8.05 -13.99 -27.88
C ALA A 468 9.26 -14.34 -26.99
N VAL A 469 9.36 -15.58 -26.50
CA VAL A 469 10.53 -16.09 -25.75
C VAL A 469 11.80 -16.02 -26.56
N THR A 470 11.76 -16.36 -27.84
CA THR A 470 12.94 -16.26 -28.73
C THR A 470 13.44 -14.84 -28.83
N ARG A 471 12.52 -13.88 -29.00
CA ARG A 471 12.86 -12.44 -29.06
C ARG A 471 13.40 -11.92 -27.72
N ALA A 472 12.79 -12.35 -26.61
CA ALA A 472 13.23 -11.97 -25.27
C ALA A 472 14.64 -12.49 -24.95
N ASN A 473 14.93 -13.74 -25.27
CA ASN A 473 16.27 -14.32 -25.08
C ASN A 473 17.35 -13.64 -25.93
N ALA A 474 16.99 -13.14 -27.13
CA ALA A 474 17.93 -12.39 -27.96
C ALA A 474 18.32 -11.02 -27.34
N LEU A 475 17.56 -10.49 -26.40
CA LEU A 475 17.96 -9.28 -25.64
C LEU A 475 19.05 -9.59 -24.58
N LEU A 476 19.10 -10.81 -24.06
CA LEU A 476 20.08 -11.21 -23.05
C LEU A 476 21.47 -11.44 -23.66
N GLU A 477 21.57 -11.57 -25.01
CA GLU A 477 22.82 -11.78 -25.72
C GLU A 477 23.52 -10.46 -26.15
N GLN A 478 22.84 -9.31 -25.93
CA GLN A 478 23.33 -7.98 -26.30
C GLN A 478 24.07 -7.29 -25.16
#